data_f40a2a39f54916e16aa533dabdbc2a0b
#
_entry.id   f40a2a39f54916e16aa533dabdbc2a0b
#
_cell.length_a   1.000
_cell.length_b   1.000
_cell.length_c   1.000
_cell.angle_alpha   90.00
_cell.angle_beta   90.00
_cell.angle_gamma   90.00
#
_symmetry.space_group_name_H-M   'P 1'
#
loop_
_entity.id
_entity.type
_entity.pdbx_description
1 polymer ?
#
loop_
_entity_poly.entity_id
_entity_poly.type
_entity_poly.pdbx_seq_one_letter_code
_entity_poly.pdbx_strand_id
1 'polypeptide(L)'
;MKLEKGKLCIKNAEKEDCKQLVSWWNDGAVMAHAGFPNGLGTSEEKVQKQIAADNDDTRRHLVIWYDGNRIGEMSYANLGDSLEETGEDTIENRTADIGIKICNPAFQEKGLGKIVLSMLIRELFSRGYTKIVLDTNLKNKRAQHVYERLGFQKVDVRIDAWIDQVGEKQSVVDYELTKEHFVDFVLMDEISHVRKAEQSFKQLFSQKRAFSEHLEKWQDDDLYDMYDHNQFATLVDDPVNEHDVKLDNGKKDMLESVASQNMQTGPTDKELEQAIAYQRQLGRGFLKLDTREKLDEALTERFSLEECCTETMLLRNKQKNIEAWKCNPDVVIHDSASGDVLADLLKIDIETFASDYGEDFIRRRDARYVKKAMEIPGFHYYVAYLDGKPAGSCYACAIDGYVVMDALVVREAFRKRYVATTLMKHIASQFKEEMFLHADADDTPKEMYRKMGFETVDELYEYLKMW
;
A
#
# COMPACT_ATOMS: atom_id res chain seq x y z
N MET A 1 -6.57 -16.38 -17.35
CA MET A 1 -6.41 -15.49 -16.19
C MET A 1 -6.07 -16.32 -14.95
N LYS A 2 -5.15 -15.87 -14.11
CA LYS A 2 -4.90 -16.37 -12.74
C LYS A 2 -4.46 -15.18 -11.89
N LEU A 3 -5.22 -14.87 -10.84
CA LEU A 3 -4.96 -13.77 -9.92
C LEU A 3 -4.81 -14.34 -8.50
N GLU A 4 -3.76 -13.96 -7.80
CA GLU A 4 -3.45 -14.52 -6.48
C GLU A 4 -3.18 -13.40 -5.47
N LYS A 5 -3.71 -13.55 -4.24
CA LYS A 5 -3.41 -12.71 -3.09
C LYS A 5 -3.49 -13.55 -1.80
N GLY A 6 -2.35 -13.83 -1.20
CA GLY A 6 -2.27 -14.68 -0.02
C GLY A 6 -2.91 -16.06 -0.27
N LYS A 7 -3.98 -16.38 0.48
CA LYS A 7 -4.74 -17.61 0.33
C LYS A 7 -5.83 -17.57 -0.75
N LEU A 8 -6.14 -16.38 -1.29
CA LEU A 8 -7.10 -16.20 -2.36
C LEU A 8 -6.46 -16.44 -3.72
N CYS A 9 -7.19 -17.15 -4.58
CA CYS A 9 -6.87 -17.31 -5.99
C CYS A 9 -8.14 -17.25 -6.82
N ILE A 10 -8.11 -16.48 -7.92
CA ILE A 10 -9.14 -16.46 -8.95
C ILE A 10 -8.49 -17.00 -10.21
N LYS A 11 -9.09 -18.01 -10.82
CA LYS A 11 -8.57 -18.56 -12.08
C LYS A 11 -9.70 -18.93 -13.05
N ASN A 12 -9.35 -19.03 -14.31
CA ASN A 12 -10.28 -19.52 -15.33
C ASN A 12 -10.89 -20.84 -14.87
N ALA A 13 -12.21 -20.97 -15.04
CA ALA A 13 -12.89 -22.24 -14.86
C ALA A 13 -12.39 -23.26 -15.88
N GLU A 14 -12.09 -24.44 -15.43
CA GLU A 14 -11.59 -25.55 -16.21
C GLU A 14 -12.57 -26.74 -16.17
N LYS A 15 -12.31 -27.77 -16.95
CA LYS A 15 -13.17 -28.95 -17.01
C LYS A 15 -13.35 -29.60 -15.62
N GLU A 16 -12.33 -29.60 -14.81
CA GLU A 16 -12.31 -30.15 -13.45
C GLU A 16 -13.18 -29.36 -12.47
N ASP A 17 -13.55 -28.13 -12.83
CA ASP A 17 -14.40 -27.27 -12.01
C ASP A 17 -15.89 -27.46 -12.35
N CYS A 18 -16.22 -28.01 -13.52
CA CYS A 18 -17.59 -28.10 -14.01
C CYS A 18 -18.53 -28.82 -13.04
N LYS A 19 -18.07 -29.90 -12.42
CA LYS A 19 -18.85 -30.64 -11.44
C LYS A 19 -19.25 -29.81 -10.23
N GLN A 20 -18.32 -28.95 -9.76
CA GLN A 20 -18.59 -28.03 -8.65
C GLN A 20 -19.52 -26.89 -9.08
N LEU A 21 -19.35 -26.35 -10.28
CA LEU A 21 -20.21 -25.31 -10.83
C LEU A 21 -21.66 -25.85 -10.98
N VAL A 22 -21.85 -27.08 -11.50
CA VAL A 22 -23.17 -27.74 -11.58
C VAL A 22 -23.79 -27.85 -10.19
N SER A 23 -23.02 -28.25 -9.17
CA SER A 23 -23.53 -28.35 -7.81
C SER A 23 -24.04 -27.00 -7.31
N TRP A 24 -23.29 -25.91 -7.50
CA TRP A 24 -23.71 -24.58 -7.09
C TRP A 24 -24.88 -24.02 -7.90
N TRP A 25 -24.89 -24.23 -9.24
CA TRP A 25 -25.94 -23.69 -10.07
C TRP A 25 -27.27 -24.46 -9.93
N ASN A 26 -27.23 -25.68 -9.42
CA ASN A 26 -28.43 -26.44 -9.09
C ASN A 26 -28.88 -26.32 -7.62
N ASP A 27 -28.10 -25.56 -6.81
CA ASP A 27 -28.48 -25.23 -5.45
C ASP A 27 -29.38 -23.98 -5.45
N GLY A 28 -30.64 -24.15 -5.07
CA GLY A 28 -31.60 -23.04 -4.96
C GLY A 28 -31.19 -21.95 -3.97
N ALA A 29 -30.50 -22.31 -2.88
CA ALA A 29 -30.01 -21.32 -1.91
C ALA A 29 -28.93 -20.41 -2.52
N VAL A 30 -28.06 -20.95 -3.37
CA VAL A 30 -27.03 -20.19 -4.10
C VAL A 30 -27.66 -19.36 -5.22
N MET A 31 -28.69 -19.89 -5.88
CA MET A 31 -29.23 -19.31 -7.12
C MET A 31 -30.50 -18.48 -6.91
N ALA A 32 -31.05 -18.38 -5.71
CA ALA A 32 -32.29 -17.65 -5.44
C ALA A 32 -32.24 -16.18 -5.88
N HIS A 33 -31.14 -15.46 -5.60
CA HIS A 33 -30.99 -14.05 -5.99
C HIS A 33 -30.85 -13.85 -7.51
N ALA A 34 -30.47 -14.92 -8.23
CA ALA A 34 -30.45 -14.93 -9.69
C ALA A 34 -31.77 -15.41 -10.33
N GLY A 35 -32.82 -15.65 -9.51
CA GLY A 35 -34.14 -16.03 -9.97
C GLY A 35 -34.41 -17.53 -10.08
N PHE A 36 -33.53 -18.35 -9.57
CA PHE A 36 -33.63 -19.80 -9.62
C PHE A 36 -33.70 -20.43 -8.22
N PRO A 37 -34.76 -20.17 -7.43
CA PRO A 37 -34.87 -20.69 -6.06
C PRO A 37 -34.97 -22.23 -5.99
N ASN A 38 -35.23 -22.91 -7.10
CA ASN A 38 -35.20 -24.38 -7.22
C ASN A 38 -33.90 -24.88 -7.90
N GLY A 39 -32.91 -23.99 -8.10
CA GLY A 39 -31.71 -24.24 -8.88
C GLY A 39 -31.94 -24.18 -10.41
N LEU A 40 -30.85 -24.12 -11.16
CA LEU A 40 -30.88 -23.91 -12.61
C LEU A 40 -31.28 -25.18 -13.41
N GLY A 41 -31.16 -26.37 -12.80
CA GLY A 41 -31.44 -27.64 -13.47
C GLY A 41 -30.46 -27.95 -14.62
N THR A 42 -29.22 -27.50 -14.52
CA THR A 42 -28.21 -27.72 -15.56
C THR A 42 -27.50 -29.05 -15.41
N SER A 43 -26.89 -29.52 -16.50
CA SER A 43 -26.06 -30.74 -16.52
C SER A 43 -24.58 -30.42 -16.68
N GLU A 44 -23.72 -31.33 -16.25
CA GLU A 44 -22.27 -31.21 -16.39
C GLU A 44 -21.83 -31.02 -17.84
N GLU A 45 -22.48 -31.73 -18.77
CA GLU A 45 -22.19 -31.60 -20.19
C GLU A 45 -22.48 -30.18 -20.73
N LYS A 46 -23.60 -29.57 -20.30
CA LYS A 46 -23.92 -28.18 -20.66
C LYS A 46 -22.89 -27.21 -20.12
N VAL A 47 -22.51 -27.38 -18.86
CA VAL A 47 -21.49 -26.51 -18.23
C VAL A 47 -20.14 -26.69 -18.91
N GLN A 48 -19.72 -27.90 -19.22
CA GLN A 48 -18.48 -28.16 -19.97
C GLN A 48 -18.47 -27.47 -21.34
N LYS A 49 -19.59 -27.47 -22.05
CA LYS A 49 -19.73 -26.76 -23.34
C LYS A 49 -19.62 -25.25 -23.17
N GLN A 50 -20.20 -24.68 -22.10
CA GLN A 50 -20.09 -23.26 -21.80
C GLN A 50 -18.64 -22.86 -21.49
N ILE A 51 -17.99 -23.59 -20.58
CA ILE A 51 -16.58 -23.33 -20.20
C ILE A 51 -15.63 -23.51 -21.40
N ALA A 52 -15.87 -24.51 -22.25
CA ALA A 52 -15.07 -24.74 -23.46
C ALA A 52 -15.22 -23.61 -24.51
N ALA A 53 -16.32 -22.88 -24.49
CA ALA A 53 -16.57 -21.74 -25.39
C ALA A 53 -16.02 -20.41 -24.82
N ASP A 54 -15.56 -20.37 -23.58
CA ASP A 54 -15.03 -19.19 -22.94
C ASP A 54 -13.76 -18.69 -23.65
N ASN A 55 -13.69 -17.38 -23.82
CA ASN A 55 -12.47 -16.69 -24.22
C ASN A 55 -12.39 -15.30 -23.56
N ASP A 56 -11.20 -14.72 -23.53
CA ASP A 56 -10.95 -13.46 -22.80
C ASP A 56 -11.57 -12.24 -23.49
N ASP A 57 -11.94 -12.33 -24.77
CA ASP A 57 -12.48 -11.20 -25.55
C ASP A 57 -14.02 -11.12 -25.48
N THR A 58 -14.70 -12.21 -25.13
CA THR A 58 -16.16 -12.24 -25.09
C THR A 58 -16.72 -12.49 -23.70
N ARG A 59 -16.45 -13.66 -23.15
CA ARG A 59 -16.91 -14.05 -21.81
C ARG A 59 -15.94 -15.02 -21.18
N ARG A 60 -15.75 -14.89 -19.87
CA ARG A 60 -14.95 -15.80 -19.08
C ARG A 60 -15.63 -16.17 -17.78
N HIS A 61 -15.75 -17.45 -17.49
CA HIS A 61 -16.10 -17.95 -16.17
C HIS A 61 -14.83 -18.18 -15.34
N LEU A 62 -14.91 -17.83 -14.07
CA LEU A 62 -13.81 -17.89 -13.12
C LEU A 62 -14.24 -18.63 -11.87
N VAL A 63 -13.33 -19.35 -11.24
CA VAL A 63 -13.55 -20.00 -9.95
C VAL A 63 -12.72 -19.29 -8.88
N ILE A 64 -13.34 -19.01 -7.74
CA ILE A 64 -12.71 -18.40 -6.56
C ILE A 64 -12.26 -19.52 -5.64
N TRP A 65 -10.99 -19.49 -5.28
CA TRP A 65 -10.35 -20.42 -4.36
C TRP A 65 -9.87 -19.71 -3.11
N TYR A 66 -9.94 -20.40 -2.00
CA TYR A 66 -9.34 -19.96 -0.73
C TYR A 66 -8.66 -21.16 -0.07
N ASP A 67 -7.34 -21.07 0.16
CA ASP A 67 -6.53 -22.12 0.79
C ASP A 67 -6.76 -23.51 0.13
N GLY A 68 -6.72 -23.56 -1.20
CA GLY A 68 -6.91 -24.76 -1.99
C GLY A 68 -8.36 -25.25 -2.13
N ASN A 69 -9.33 -24.58 -1.51
CA ASN A 69 -10.75 -24.94 -1.59
C ASN A 69 -11.51 -24.03 -2.56
N ARG A 70 -12.38 -24.58 -3.37
CA ARG A 70 -13.33 -23.80 -4.20
C ARG A 70 -14.39 -23.20 -3.28
N ILE A 71 -14.55 -21.86 -3.32
CA ILE A 71 -15.49 -21.16 -2.44
C ILE A 71 -16.58 -20.40 -3.19
N GLY A 72 -16.42 -20.19 -4.50
CA GLY A 72 -17.38 -19.43 -5.30
C GLY A 72 -16.98 -19.32 -6.75
N GLU A 73 -17.74 -18.54 -7.47
CA GLU A 73 -17.56 -18.24 -8.88
C GLU A 73 -17.61 -16.75 -9.19
N MET A 74 -16.99 -16.38 -10.28
CA MET A 74 -17.11 -15.07 -10.91
C MET A 74 -17.23 -15.24 -12.43
N SER A 75 -17.69 -14.20 -13.10
CA SER A 75 -17.63 -14.11 -14.54
C SER A 75 -17.42 -12.66 -14.97
N TYR A 76 -16.88 -12.49 -16.17
CA TYR A 76 -17.01 -11.23 -16.89
C TYR A 76 -17.39 -11.49 -18.34
N ALA A 77 -18.08 -10.52 -18.93
CA ALA A 77 -18.42 -10.51 -20.35
C ALA A 77 -18.06 -9.13 -20.93
N ASN A 78 -17.46 -9.13 -22.12
CA ASN A 78 -17.25 -7.91 -22.88
C ASN A 78 -18.59 -7.53 -23.56
N LEU A 79 -19.11 -6.34 -23.26
CA LEU A 79 -20.33 -5.81 -23.87
C LEU A 79 -20.08 -5.09 -25.19
N GLY A 80 -18.83 -5.06 -25.65
CA GLY A 80 -18.40 -4.35 -26.86
C GLY A 80 -17.75 -3.01 -26.55
N ASP A 81 -17.16 -2.46 -27.58
CA ASP A 81 -16.50 -1.16 -27.55
C ASP A 81 -17.49 -0.12 -28.09
N SER A 82 -17.65 1.00 -27.38
CA SER A 82 -18.41 2.16 -27.83
C SER A 82 -17.50 3.37 -27.94
N LEU A 83 -17.74 4.20 -28.95
CA LEU A 83 -17.04 5.47 -29.10
C LEU A 83 -17.90 6.56 -28.48
N GLU A 84 -17.37 7.28 -27.50
CA GLU A 84 -18.01 8.49 -26.96
C GLU A 84 -17.23 9.71 -27.44
N GLU A 85 -17.93 10.65 -28.10
CA GLU A 85 -17.38 11.95 -28.48
C GLU A 85 -17.42 12.90 -27.28
N THR A 86 -16.24 13.24 -26.74
CA THR A 86 -16.07 14.22 -25.68
C THR A 86 -15.38 15.46 -26.22
N GLY A 87 -16.14 16.37 -26.84
CA GLY A 87 -15.57 17.58 -27.45
C GLY A 87 -14.72 17.29 -28.68
N GLU A 88 -13.42 17.58 -28.63
CA GLU A 88 -12.47 17.34 -29.74
C GLU A 88 -11.86 15.92 -29.71
N ASP A 89 -12.06 15.14 -28.63
CA ASP A 89 -11.48 13.81 -28.46
C ASP A 89 -12.54 12.71 -28.56
N THR A 90 -12.17 11.58 -29.17
CA THR A 90 -12.97 10.35 -29.20
C THR A 90 -12.37 9.34 -28.21
N ILE A 91 -13.12 8.98 -27.19
CA ILE A 91 -12.71 7.97 -26.20
C ILE A 91 -13.33 6.63 -26.56
N GLU A 92 -12.47 5.62 -26.70
CA GLU A 92 -12.92 4.23 -26.89
C GLU A 92 -13.31 3.65 -25.51
N ASN A 93 -14.63 3.42 -25.32
CA ASN A 93 -15.16 2.86 -24.09
C ASN A 93 -15.33 1.34 -24.24
N ARG A 94 -14.48 0.60 -23.57
CA ARG A 94 -14.60 -0.86 -23.45
C ARG A 94 -15.27 -1.21 -22.13
N THR A 95 -16.45 -1.83 -22.21
CA THR A 95 -17.29 -2.13 -21.05
C THR A 95 -17.30 -3.61 -20.72
N ALA A 96 -17.06 -3.96 -19.44
CA ALA A 96 -17.21 -5.32 -18.93
C ALA A 96 -18.44 -5.43 -18.01
N ASP A 97 -19.26 -6.44 -18.23
CA ASP A 97 -20.28 -6.90 -17.28
C ASP A 97 -19.69 -7.98 -16.39
N ILE A 98 -19.82 -7.85 -15.06
CA ILE A 98 -19.25 -8.79 -14.09
C ILE A 98 -20.29 -9.42 -13.18
N GLY A 99 -20.04 -10.66 -12.79
CA GLY A 99 -20.86 -11.38 -11.81
C GLY A 99 -20.01 -12.06 -10.75
N ILE A 100 -20.54 -12.16 -9.52
CA ILE A 100 -19.89 -12.84 -8.41
C ILE A 100 -20.90 -13.60 -7.54
N LYS A 101 -20.49 -14.78 -7.07
CA LYS A 101 -21.16 -15.50 -5.99
C LYS A 101 -20.12 -16.20 -5.09
N ILE A 102 -20.13 -15.89 -3.80
CA ILE A 102 -19.47 -16.75 -2.81
C ILE A 102 -20.46 -17.85 -2.44
N CYS A 103 -20.27 -19.02 -3.07
CA CYS A 103 -21.23 -20.13 -3.01
C CYS A 103 -21.14 -20.94 -1.71
N ASN A 104 -19.95 -21.02 -1.11
CA ASN A 104 -19.76 -21.73 0.15
C ASN A 104 -20.11 -20.82 1.34
N PRO A 105 -21.17 -21.15 2.14
CA PRO A 105 -21.60 -20.31 3.25
C PRO A 105 -20.54 -20.09 4.32
N ALA A 106 -19.62 -21.05 4.52
CA ALA A 106 -18.55 -20.93 5.49
C ALA A 106 -17.57 -19.77 5.20
N PHE A 107 -17.58 -19.25 3.97
CA PHE A 107 -16.71 -18.15 3.53
C PHE A 107 -17.48 -16.85 3.26
N GLN A 108 -18.77 -16.83 3.48
CA GLN A 108 -19.58 -15.62 3.43
C GLN A 108 -19.34 -14.75 4.67
N GLU A 109 -19.63 -13.43 4.58
CA GLU A 109 -19.52 -12.45 5.67
C GLU A 109 -18.11 -12.25 6.27
N LYS A 110 -17.07 -12.71 5.56
CA LYS A 110 -15.66 -12.58 5.95
C LYS A 110 -14.93 -11.47 5.17
N GLY A 111 -15.65 -10.59 4.48
CA GLY A 111 -15.05 -9.53 3.69
C GLY A 111 -14.40 -10.00 2.38
N LEU A 112 -14.41 -11.30 2.06
CA LEU A 112 -13.74 -11.85 0.88
C LEU A 112 -14.33 -11.30 -0.44
N GLY A 113 -15.63 -11.05 -0.51
CA GLY A 113 -16.32 -10.57 -1.71
C GLY A 113 -15.72 -9.28 -2.27
N LYS A 114 -15.43 -8.31 -1.41
CA LYS A 114 -14.82 -7.03 -1.83
C LYS A 114 -13.38 -7.20 -2.33
N ILE A 115 -12.60 -8.11 -1.72
CA ILE A 115 -11.22 -8.38 -2.14
C ILE A 115 -11.19 -9.05 -3.50
N VAL A 116 -11.99 -10.12 -3.71
CA VAL A 116 -12.00 -10.82 -5.00
C VAL A 116 -12.58 -9.96 -6.12
N LEU A 117 -13.58 -9.09 -5.83
CA LEU A 117 -14.06 -8.10 -6.79
C LEU A 117 -12.94 -7.10 -7.13
N SER A 118 -12.23 -6.55 -6.15
CA SER A 118 -11.09 -5.66 -6.40
C SER A 118 -10.02 -6.32 -7.28
N MET A 119 -9.69 -7.59 -7.02
CA MET A 119 -8.73 -8.35 -7.85
C MET A 119 -9.18 -8.41 -9.31
N LEU A 120 -10.45 -8.74 -9.57
CA LEU A 120 -10.98 -8.82 -10.94
C LEU A 120 -11.06 -7.44 -11.60
N ILE A 121 -11.56 -6.43 -10.89
CA ILE A 121 -11.72 -5.05 -11.38
C ILE A 121 -10.37 -4.46 -11.79
N ARG A 122 -9.33 -4.60 -10.94
CA ARG A 122 -7.94 -4.19 -11.27
C ARG A 122 -7.47 -4.82 -12.56
N GLU A 123 -7.65 -6.13 -12.69
CA GLU A 123 -7.24 -6.88 -13.89
C GLU A 123 -7.99 -6.39 -15.13
N LEU A 124 -9.29 -6.15 -15.05
CA LEU A 124 -10.08 -5.66 -16.18
C LEU A 124 -9.63 -4.23 -16.57
N PHE A 125 -9.44 -3.33 -15.64
CA PHE A 125 -8.88 -1.99 -15.94
C PHE A 125 -7.48 -2.07 -16.54
N SER A 126 -6.63 -3.01 -16.09
CA SER A 126 -5.30 -3.22 -16.67
C SER A 126 -5.34 -3.75 -18.10
N ARG A 127 -6.43 -4.44 -18.50
CA ARG A 127 -6.69 -4.92 -19.86
C ARG A 127 -7.35 -3.88 -20.77
N GLY A 128 -7.48 -2.63 -20.30
CA GLY A 128 -8.02 -1.53 -21.09
C GLY A 128 -9.54 -1.41 -21.05
N TYR A 129 -10.24 -2.11 -20.16
CA TYR A 129 -11.64 -1.77 -19.88
C TYR A 129 -11.68 -0.39 -19.22
N THR A 130 -12.62 0.45 -19.63
CA THR A 130 -12.82 1.81 -19.09
C THR A 130 -14.02 1.88 -18.16
N LYS A 131 -14.97 0.98 -18.35
CA LYS A 131 -16.22 0.89 -17.58
C LYS A 131 -16.49 -0.55 -17.16
N ILE A 132 -16.95 -0.75 -15.94
CA ILE A 132 -17.42 -2.04 -15.42
C ILE A 132 -18.86 -1.84 -14.98
N VAL A 133 -19.74 -2.75 -15.40
CA VAL A 133 -21.14 -2.74 -15.03
C VAL A 133 -21.53 -4.05 -14.34
N LEU A 134 -22.56 -3.98 -13.55
CA LEU A 134 -23.22 -5.14 -12.97
C LEU A 134 -24.65 -4.79 -12.60
N ASP A 135 -25.47 -5.81 -12.43
CA ASP A 135 -26.77 -5.65 -11.81
C ASP A 135 -26.96 -6.57 -10.60
N THR A 136 -27.93 -6.25 -9.76
CA THR A 136 -28.32 -7.11 -8.64
C THR A 136 -29.78 -6.95 -8.28
N ASN A 137 -30.36 -7.98 -7.68
CA ASN A 137 -31.72 -7.93 -7.18
C ASN A 137 -31.87 -6.79 -6.14
N LEU A 138 -32.93 -5.99 -6.26
CA LEU A 138 -33.23 -4.85 -5.36
C LEU A 138 -33.34 -5.30 -3.88
N LYS A 139 -33.72 -6.54 -3.63
CA LYS A 139 -33.79 -7.16 -2.28
C LYS A 139 -32.40 -7.50 -1.73
N ASN A 140 -31.36 -7.65 -2.58
CA ASN A 140 -30.02 -8.04 -2.16
C ASN A 140 -29.22 -6.84 -1.64
N LYS A 141 -29.63 -6.33 -0.48
CA LYS A 141 -28.99 -5.14 0.16
C LYS A 141 -27.52 -5.36 0.50
N ARG A 142 -27.14 -6.60 0.75
CA ARG A 142 -25.75 -6.95 1.05
C ARG A 142 -24.83 -6.75 -0.16
N ALA A 143 -25.24 -7.22 -1.34
CA ALA A 143 -24.46 -7.00 -2.55
C ALA A 143 -24.40 -5.52 -2.91
N GLN A 144 -25.54 -4.79 -2.84
CA GLN A 144 -25.60 -3.35 -3.06
C GLN A 144 -24.57 -2.61 -2.19
N HIS A 145 -24.54 -2.90 -0.88
CA HIS A 145 -23.57 -2.29 0.03
C HIS A 145 -22.10 -2.57 -0.34
N VAL A 146 -21.80 -3.79 -0.79
CA VAL A 146 -20.44 -4.13 -1.24
C VAL A 146 -20.06 -3.35 -2.51
N TYR A 147 -20.96 -3.26 -3.48
CA TYR A 147 -20.72 -2.54 -4.74
C TYR A 147 -20.53 -1.04 -4.50
N GLU A 148 -21.41 -0.42 -3.70
CA GLU A 148 -21.31 0.99 -3.34
C GLU A 148 -19.98 1.31 -2.61
N ARG A 149 -19.50 0.42 -1.75
CA ARG A 149 -18.19 0.57 -1.11
C ARG A 149 -17.00 0.42 -2.07
N LEU A 150 -17.15 -0.32 -3.16
CA LEU A 150 -16.15 -0.43 -4.23
C LEU A 150 -16.14 0.79 -5.16
N GLY A 151 -17.06 1.74 -4.95
CA GLY A 151 -17.20 2.96 -5.75
C GLY A 151 -18.20 2.85 -6.90
N PHE A 152 -18.92 1.72 -7.03
CA PHE A 152 -19.97 1.61 -8.03
C PHE A 152 -21.06 2.65 -7.81
N GLN A 153 -21.42 3.33 -8.88
CA GLN A 153 -22.50 4.31 -8.92
C GLN A 153 -23.78 3.62 -9.35
N LYS A 154 -24.87 3.90 -8.63
CA LYS A 154 -26.20 3.42 -8.99
C LYS A 154 -26.73 4.19 -10.18
N VAL A 155 -27.03 3.50 -11.29
CA VAL A 155 -27.48 4.11 -12.54
C VAL A 155 -28.99 4.06 -12.68
N ASP A 156 -29.60 2.91 -12.41
CA ASP A 156 -31.03 2.73 -12.57
C ASP A 156 -31.62 1.72 -11.58
N VAL A 157 -32.95 1.77 -11.42
CA VAL A 157 -33.73 0.79 -10.67
C VAL A 157 -34.91 0.35 -11.54
N ARG A 158 -34.78 -0.83 -12.10
CA ARG A 158 -35.82 -1.42 -12.94
C ARG A 158 -36.83 -2.18 -12.08
N ILE A 159 -38.01 -1.63 -11.89
CA ILE A 159 -39.08 -2.25 -11.10
C ILE A 159 -39.75 -3.33 -11.97
N ASP A 160 -40.06 -4.48 -11.36
CA ASP A 160 -40.68 -5.66 -12.03
C ASP A 160 -39.97 -6.04 -13.32
N ALA A 161 -38.66 -5.98 -13.34
CA ALA A 161 -37.80 -6.14 -14.51
C ALA A 161 -37.90 -7.54 -15.13
N TRP A 162 -38.16 -8.56 -14.33
CA TRP A 162 -38.32 -9.95 -14.79
C TRP A 162 -39.09 -10.79 -13.78
N ILE A 163 -39.52 -11.98 -14.25
CA ILE A 163 -40.26 -12.95 -13.44
C ILE A 163 -39.32 -14.12 -13.13
N ASP A 164 -39.23 -14.52 -11.87
CA ASP A 164 -38.38 -15.62 -11.44
C ASP A 164 -39.01 -17.00 -11.73
N GLN A 165 -38.27 -18.05 -11.38
CA GLN A 165 -38.65 -19.45 -11.63
C GLN A 165 -39.98 -19.85 -10.95
N VAL A 166 -40.39 -19.17 -9.90
CA VAL A 166 -41.64 -19.45 -9.16
C VAL A 166 -42.76 -18.46 -9.47
N GLY A 167 -42.56 -17.56 -10.43
CA GLY A 167 -43.55 -16.61 -10.89
C GLY A 167 -43.61 -15.30 -10.13
N GLU A 168 -42.62 -15.03 -9.26
CA GLU A 168 -42.52 -13.75 -8.56
C GLU A 168 -41.82 -12.70 -9.42
N LYS A 169 -42.35 -11.49 -9.39
CA LYS A 169 -41.73 -10.33 -10.04
C LYS A 169 -40.50 -9.85 -9.23
N GLN A 170 -39.43 -9.66 -9.93
CA GLN A 170 -38.16 -9.21 -9.36
C GLN A 170 -37.75 -7.85 -9.92
N SER A 171 -37.25 -6.99 -9.04
CA SER A 171 -36.71 -5.68 -9.39
C SER A 171 -35.20 -5.71 -9.29
N VAL A 172 -34.56 -4.89 -10.10
CA VAL A 172 -33.10 -4.90 -10.28
C VAL A 172 -32.53 -3.50 -10.07
N VAL A 173 -31.33 -3.44 -9.55
CA VAL A 173 -30.52 -2.22 -9.46
C VAL A 173 -29.32 -2.39 -10.38
N ASP A 174 -29.17 -1.44 -11.29
CA ASP A 174 -28.05 -1.38 -12.22
C ASP A 174 -26.95 -0.46 -11.66
N TYR A 175 -25.71 -0.89 -11.79
CA TYR A 175 -24.52 -0.20 -11.30
C TYR A 175 -23.47 -0.07 -12.39
N GLU A 176 -22.72 1.04 -12.36
CA GLU A 176 -21.52 1.22 -13.17
C GLU A 176 -20.34 1.69 -12.32
N LEU A 177 -19.13 1.42 -12.78
CA LEU A 177 -17.87 1.82 -12.16
C LEU A 177 -16.88 2.24 -13.24
N THR A 178 -16.29 3.43 -13.07
CA THR A 178 -15.11 3.88 -13.81
C THR A 178 -13.86 3.79 -12.95
N LYS A 179 -12.70 3.88 -13.57
CA LYS A 179 -11.43 3.80 -12.85
C LYS A 179 -11.27 4.88 -11.78
N GLU A 180 -11.81 6.07 -12.02
CA GLU A 180 -11.73 7.23 -11.11
C GLU A 180 -12.52 7.03 -9.81
N HIS A 181 -13.61 6.25 -9.87
CA HIS A 181 -14.46 5.96 -8.71
C HIS A 181 -14.06 4.66 -8.00
N PHE A 182 -13.12 3.91 -8.55
CA PHE A 182 -12.77 2.60 -8.03
C PHE A 182 -12.03 2.69 -6.69
N VAL A 183 -12.65 2.15 -5.64
CA VAL A 183 -12.05 1.93 -4.32
C VAL A 183 -11.42 0.53 -4.29
N ASP A 184 -10.11 0.47 -4.40
CA ASP A 184 -9.36 -0.77 -4.48
C ASP A 184 -9.04 -1.35 -3.09
N PHE A 185 -9.83 -2.32 -2.65
CA PHE A 185 -9.62 -2.98 -1.36
C PHE A 185 -8.38 -3.88 -1.31
N VAL A 186 -7.84 -4.30 -2.45
CA VAL A 186 -6.56 -5.02 -2.50
C VAL A 186 -5.42 -4.08 -2.15
N LEU A 187 -5.44 -2.89 -2.76
CA LEU A 187 -4.45 -1.86 -2.48
C LEU A 187 -4.58 -1.33 -1.05
N MET A 188 -5.79 -1.06 -0.59
CA MET A 188 -6.02 -0.60 0.80
C MET A 188 -5.54 -1.60 1.85
N ASP A 189 -5.78 -2.89 1.64
CA ASP A 189 -5.30 -3.94 2.52
C ASP A 189 -3.76 -4.02 2.50
N GLU A 190 -3.15 -3.89 1.32
CA GLU A 190 -1.71 -3.85 1.15
C GLU A 190 -1.09 -2.64 1.84
N ILE A 191 -1.64 -1.43 1.62
CA ILE A 191 -1.23 -0.20 2.30
C ILE A 191 -1.31 -0.37 3.82
N SER A 192 -2.40 -0.95 4.33
CA SER A 192 -2.56 -1.20 5.76
C SER A 192 -1.47 -2.10 6.32
N HIS A 193 -1.07 -3.15 5.59
CA HIS A 193 0.03 -4.02 6.02
C HIS A 193 1.39 -3.34 5.94
N VAL A 194 1.66 -2.56 4.88
CA VAL A 194 2.88 -1.77 4.75
C VAL A 194 2.98 -0.75 5.88
N ARG A 195 1.91 0.03 6.14
CA ARG A 195 1.85 0.99 7.24
C ARG A 195 2.13 0.34 8.59
N LYS A 196 1.59 -0.87 8.81
CA LYS A 196 1.87 -1.63 10.03
C LYS A 196 3.35 -2.00 10.13
N ALA A 197 3.97 -2.45 9.04
CA ALA A 197 5.40 -2.76 9.03
C ALA A 197 6.27 -1.51 9.24
N GLU A 198 5.93 -0.38 8.62
CA GLU A 198 6.56 0.92 8.87
C GLU A 198 6.48 1.31 10.35
N GLN A 199 5.30 1.20 10.93
CA GLN A 199 5.07 1.51 12.33
C GLN A 199 5.88 0.60 13.25
N SER A 200 5.88 -0.70 12.99
CA SER A 200 6.70 -1.66 13.74
C SER A 200 8.18 -1.33 13.62
N PHE A 201 8.64 -0.94 12.43
CA PHE A 201 10.02 -0.52 12.19
C PHE A 201 10.37 0.75 13.00
N LYS A 202 9.56 1.80 12.93
CA LYS A 202 9.73 3.01 13.74
C LYS A 202 9.81 2.68 15.23
N GLN A 203 8.98 1.75 15.71
CA GLN A 203 8.98 1.31 17.12
C GLN A 203 10.29 0.67 17.58
N LEU A 204 11.06 0.05 16.70
CA LEU A 204 12.36 -0.53 17.05
C LEU A 204 13.35 0.54 17.50
N PHE A 205 13.27 1.74 16.93
CA PHE A 205 14.13 2.87 17.26
C PHE A 205 13.58 3.76 18.36
N SER A 206 12.28 3.69 18.65
CA SER A 206 11.69 4.49 19.73
C SER A 206 12.32 4.13 21.06
N GLN A 207 12.93 5.11 21.71
CA GLN A 207 13.45 4.92 23.06
C GLN A 207 12.30 5.21 24.04
N LYS A 208 11.98 4.23 24.89
CA LYS A 208 11.12 4.45 26.07
C LYS A 208 11.92 5.32 27.08
N ARG A 209 12.08 6.61 26.82
CA ARG A 209 12.67 7.56 27.77
C ARG A 209 11.54 8.34 28.41
N ALA A 210 11.59 8.46 29.73
CA ALA A 210 10.73 9.40 30.44
C ALA A 210 11.09 10.81 29.96
N PHE A 211 10.17 11.44 29.27
CA PHE A 211 10.35 12.73 28.61
C PHE A 211 10.77 13.86 29.59
N SER A 212 10.30 13.81 30.82
CA SER A 212 10.55 14.79 31.85
C SER A 212 12.02 14.90 32.31
N GLU A 213 12.85 13.88 32.09
CA GLU A 213 14.22 13.85 32.56
C GLU A 213 15.24 14.46 31.58
N HIS A 214 14.84 14.79 30.35
CA HIS A 214 15.77 15.10 29.27
C HIS A 214 15.68 16.52 28.72
N LEU A 215 14.61 17.26 28.94
CA LEU A 215 14.43 18.61 28.41
C LEU A 215 15.52 19.61 28.89
N GLU A 216 16.10 19.38 30.06
CA GLU A 216 17.12 20.28 30.62
C GLU A 216 18.55 20.01 30.10
N LYS A 217 18.76 18.93 29.34
CA LYS A 217 20.10 18.47 28.94
C LYS A 217 20.30 18.39 27.41
N TRP A 218 19.36 18.83 26.62
CA TRP A 218 19.47 18.72 25.17
C TRP A 218 20.27 19.87 24.60
N GLN A 219 21.31 19.54 23.85
CA GLN A 219 22.01 20.45 22.97
C GLN A 219 21.25 20.55 21.64
N ASP A 220 21.46 21.61 20.86
CA ASP A 220 20.84 21.81 19.55
C ASP A 220 21.00 20.61 18.63
N ASP A 221 22.12 19.90 18.72
CA ASP A 221 22.39 18.67 17.98
C ASP A 221 21.45 17.50 18.32
N ASP A 222 20.99 17.42 19.58
CA ASP A 222 20.05 16.36 19.98
C ASP A 222 18.65 16.62 19.42
N LEU A 223 18.27 17.86 19.20
CA LEU A 223 17.04 18.24 18.51
C LEU A 223 17.08 17.84 17.05
N TYR A 224 18.22 18.00 16.40
CA TYR A 224 18.43 17.61 15.00
C TYR A 224 18.35 16.09 14.81
N ASP A 225 19.02 15.33 15.69
CA ASP A 225 18.96 13.88 15.71
C ASP A 225 17.52 13.36 15.91
N MET A 226 16.76 14.05 16.75
CA MET A 226 15.33 13.75 16.96
C MET A 226 14.48 14.03 15.74
N TYR A 227 14.77 15.12 15.04
CA TYR A 227 14.09 15.49 13.82
C TYR A 227 14.34 14.47 12.70
N ASP A 228 15.59 14.12 12.48
CA ASP A 228 16.03 13.19 11.43
C ASP A 228 15.48 11.77 11.62
N HIS A 229 15.21 11.37 12.88
CA HIS A 229 14.71 10.02 13.20
C HIS A 229 13.24 9.96 13.63
N ASN A 230 12.48 11.02 13.43
CA ASN A 230 11.05 11.09 13.80
C ASN A 230 10.74 10.77 15.28
N GLN A 231 11.71 10.88 16.18
CA GLN A 231 11.54 10.41 17.55
C GLN A 231 10.69 11.31 18.45
N PHE A 232 10.44 12.57 18.06
CA PHE A 232 9.78 13.54 18.92
C PHE A 232 8.88 14.54 18.20
N ALA A 233 8.73 14.40 16.92
CA ALA A 233 8.15 15.45 16.12
C ALA A 233 6.75 15.14 15.59
N THR A 234 6.24 13.95 15.82
CA THR A 234 4.95 13.54 15.28
C THR A 234 3.86 13.93 16.26
N LEU A 235 3.03 14.88 15.88
CA LEU A 235 1.85 15.28 16.65
C LEU A 235 0.58 14.59 16.15
N VAL A 236 0.63 13.97 14.99
CA VAL A 236 -0.53 13.35 14.36
C VAL A 236 -0.11 11.99 13.82
N ASP A 237 -0.85 10.95 14.17
CA ASP A 237 -0.76 9.60 13.62
C ASP A 237 0.46 8.73 13.98
N ASP A 238 1.28 9.09 14.96
CA ASP A 238 2.32 8.18 15.42
C ASP A 238 2.01 7.57 16.79
N PRO A 239 1.48 6.34 16.86
CA PRO A 239 1.26 5.64 18.13
C PRO A 239 2.57 5.28 18.86
N VAL A 240 3.72 5.48 18.21
CA VAL A 240 5.05 5.24 18.80
C VAL A 240 5.42 6.31 19.82
N ASN A 241 4.93 7.53 19.66
CA ASN A 241 5.14 8.61 20.59
C ASN A 241 4.09 8.68 21.70
N GLU A 242 3.62 7.52 22.17
CA GLU A 242 2.83 7.43 23.41
C GLU A 242 3.42 8.25 24.57
N HIS A 243 4.70 8.57 24.55
CA HIS A 243 5.36 9.34 25.60
C HIS A 243 5.11 10.85 25.50
N ASP A 244 5.04 11.42 24.32
CA ASP A 244 4.69 12.82 24.13
C ASP A 244 3.23 13.08 24.50
N VAL A 245 2.41 12.08 24.36
CA VAL A 245 0.97 12.10 24.68
C VAL A 245 0.70 11.89 26.17
N LYS A 246 1.59 11.22 26.89
CA LYS A 246 1.40 10.90 28.34
C LYS A 246 1.82 11.99 29.29
N LEU A 247 2.31 13.12 28.82
CA LEU A 247 2.91 14.15 29.67
C LEU A 247 1.95 14.96 30.52
N ASP A 248 0.67 14.96 30.19
CA ASP A 248 -0.32 15.69 31.00
C ASP A 248 -1.72 15.14 30.70
N ASN A 249 -2.41 14.70 31.74
CA ASN A 249 -3.70 14.03 31.70
C ASN A 249 -4.82 14.78 30.92
N GLY A 250 -4.66 16.09 30.64
CA GLY A 250 -5.61 16.88 29.86
C GLY A 250 -5.20 17.12 28.40
N LYS A 251 -3.95 16.84 28.04
CA LYS A 251 -3.41 17.13 26.70
C LYS A 251 -3.35 15.89 25.81
N LYS A 252 -3.37 14.70 26.40
CA LYS A 252 -3.49 13.43 25.69
C LYS A 252 -4.70 13.43 24.77
N ASP A 253 -5.86 13.81 25.28
CA ASP A 253 -7.12 13.81 24.54
C ASP A 253 -7.10 14.80 23.38
N MET A 254 -6.35 15.89 23.48
CA MET A 254 -6.20 16.87 22.41
C MET A 254 -5.36 16.32 21.25
N LEU A 255 -4.24 15.69 21.54
CA LEU A 255 -3.36 15.10 20.52
C LEU A 255 -4.01 13.85 19.90
N GLU A 256 -4.65 13.00 20.69
CA GLU A 256 -5.44 11.88 20.20
C GLU A 256 -6.67 12.35 19.39
N SER A 257 -7.28 13.47 19.72
CA SER A 257 -8.39 14.04 18.94
C SER A 257 -7.93 14.57 17.61
N VAL A 258 -6.76 15.19 17.54
CA VAL A 258 -6.12 15.61 16.29
C VAL A 258 -5.77 14.39 15.45
N ALA A 259 -5.16 13.37 16.04
CA ALA A 259 -4.81 12.13 15.35
C ALA A 259 -6.04 11.32 14.88
N SER A 260 -7.08 11.23 15.71
CA SER A 260 -8.26 10.40 15.41
C SER A 260 -9.31 11.06 14.54
N GLN A 261 -9.41 12.39 14.55
CA GLN A 261 -10.41 13.12 13.77
C GLN A 261 -9.94 13.47 12.34
N ASN A 262 -8.65 13.45 12.08
CA ASN A 262 -8.05 14.08 10.90
C ASN A 262 -7.66 13.15 9.76
N MET A 263 -8.09 11.91 9.78
CA MET A 263 -7.97 11.07 8.58
C MET A 263 -8.78 11.60 7.37
N GLN A 264 -9.60 12.65 7.54
CA GLN A 264 -10.45 13.21 6.47
C GLN A 264 -10.37 14.72 6.25
N THR A 265 -9.86 15.53 7.17
CA THR A 265 -9.98 17.00 7.04
C THR A 265 -8.74 17.82 7.43
N GLY A 266 -7.65 17.22 7.88
CA GLY A 266 -6.48 17.94 8.39
C GLY A 266 -6.74 18.69 9.72
N PRO A 267 -5.68 19.19 10.39
CA PRO A 267 -5.81 19.95 11.63
C PRO A 267 -6.45 21.32 11.39
N THR A 268 -7.24 21.77 12.37
CA THR A 268 -7.78 23.13 12.36
C THR A 268 -6.72 24.16 12.80
N ASP A 269 -6.95 25.46 12.49
CA ASP A 269 -6.11 26.58 12.95
C ASP A 269 -5.85 26.53 14.46
N LYS A 270 -6.91 26.29 15.23
CA LYS A 270 -6.84 26.24 16.69
C LYS A 270 -5.96 25.08 17.19
N GLU A 271 -6.05 23.94 16.54
CA GLU A 271 -5.23 22.79 16.89
C GLU A 271 -3.76 23.02 16.58
N LEU A 272 -3.44 23.66 15.44
CA LEU A 272 -2.08 24.05 15.10
C LEU A 272 -1.53 25.10 16.07
N GLU A 273 -2.31 26.13 16.43
CA GLU A 273 -1.90 27.12 17.43
C GLU A 273 -1.60 26.46 18.78
N GLN A 274 -2.44 25.53 19.22
CA GLN A 274 -2.22 24.77 20.45
C GLN A 274 -1.00 23.89 20.38
N ALA A 275 -0.75 23.22 19.26
CA ALA A 275 0.42 22.39 19.04
C ALA A 275 1.72 23.22 19.07
N ILE A 276 1.74 24.39 18.40
CA ILE A 276 2.88 25.31 18.43
C ILE A 276 3.12 25.82 19.86
N ALA A 277 2.07 26.24 20.56
CA ALA A 277 2.18 26.71 21.94
C ALA A 277 2.72 25.63 22.87
N TYR A 278 2.28 24.38 22.67
CA TYR A 278 2.76 23.23 23.43
C TYR A 278 4.24 22.94 23.17
N GLN A 279 4.68 22.91 21.90
CA GLN A 279 6.11 22.71 21.56
C GLN A 279 7.00 23.82 22.17
N ARG A 280 6.55 25.08 22.10
CA ARG A 280 7.25 26.20 22.75
C ARG A 280 7.32 26.06 24.26
N GLN A 281 6.25 25.59 24.89
CA GLN A 281 6.23 25.31 26.34
C GLN A 281 7.24 24.22 26.72
N LEU A 282 7.49 23.28 25.83
CA LEU A 282 8.50 22.22 25.99
C LEU A 282 9.94 22.70 25.67
N GLY A 283 10.12 23.97 25.30
CA GLY A 283 11.43 24.53 24.92
C GLY A 283 11.96 24.09 23.57
N ARG A 284 11.08 23.50 22.71
CA ARG A 284 11.44 23.07 21.35
C ARG A 284 11.38 24.24 20.37
N GLY A 285 12.32 24.29 19.42
CA GLY A 285 12.40 25.31 18.38
C GLY A 285 11.63 25.00 17.10
N PHE A 286 10.82 23.94 17.08
CA PHE A 286 10.13 23.49 15.89
C PHE A 286 8.82 22.74 16.18
N LEU A 287 7.98 22.63 15.13
CA LEU A 287 6.85 21.73 15.03
C LEU A 287 7.03 20.90 13.77
N LYS A 288 6.95 19.57 13.86
CA LYS A 288 6.81 18.66 12.73
C LYS A 288 5.46 17.98 12.79
N LEU A 289 4.79 17.88 11.64
CA LEU A 289 3.52 17.16 11.47
C LEU A 289 3.68 16.13 10.38
N ASP A 290 3.22 14.93 10.63
CA ASP A 290 3.14 13.86 9.62
C ASP A 290 1.66 13.58 9.34
N THR A 291 1.26 13.63 8.07
CA THR A 291 -0.12 13.36 7.65
C THR A 291 -0.14 12.45 6.44
N ARG A 292 -1.20 11.65 6.28
CA ARG A 292 -1.39 10.80 5.09
C ARG A 292 -2.19 11.49 3.99
N GLU A 293 -2.71 12.67 4.27
CA GLU A 293 -3.39 13.52 3.30
C GLU A 293 -2.72 14.89 3.27
N LYS A 294 -2.64 15.45 2.08
CA LYS A 294 -2.07 16.79 1.89
C LYS A 294 -2.92 17.82 2.64
N LEU A 295 -2.28 18.70 3.40
CA LEU A 295 -2.96 19.79 4.07
C LEU A 295 -3.41 20.87 3.06
N ASP A 296 -4.42 21.63 3.43
CA ASP A 296 -4.89 22.77 2.67
C ASP A 296 -3.79 23.83 2.52
N GLU A 297 -3.56 24.33 1.30
CA GLU A 297 -2.51 25.29 0.98
C GLU A 297 -2.64 26.60 1.77
N ALA A 298 -3.88 27.08 1.98
CA ALA A 298 -4.11 28.28 2.78
C ALA A 298 -3.74 28.08 4.25
N LEU A 299 -3.84 26.84 4.75
CA LEU A 299 -3.41 26.46 6.10
C LEU A 299 -1.88 26.43 6.19
N THR A 300 -1.20 25.80 5.25
CA THR A 300 0.26 25.69 5.22
C THR A 300 0.92 27.06 5.07
N GLU A 301 0.40 27.92 4.21
CA GLU A 301 0.86 29.31 4.05
C GLU A 301 0.68 30.13 5.33
N ARG A 302 -0.52 30.09 5.93
CA ARG A 302 -0.84 30.85 7.15
C ARG A 302 0.07 30.51 8.31
N PHE A 303 0.40 29.25 8.48
CA PHE A 303 1.28 28.78 9.55
C PHE A 303 2.75 28.72 9.15
N SER A 304 3.09 29.04 7.91
CA SER A 304 4.45 28.94 7.34
C SER A 304 5.03 27.56 7.58
N LEU A 305 4.29 26.52 7.15
CA LEU A 305 4.71 25.15 7.20
C LEU A 305 5.47 24.81 5.90
N GLU A 306 6.66 24.28 6.02
CA GLU A 306 7.43 23.75 4.90
C GLU A 306 6.99 22.31 4.64
N GLU A 307 6.52 22.02 3.44
CA GLU A 307 6.02 20.70 3.04
C GLU A 307 7.15 19.86 2.43
N CYS A 308 7.20 18.58 2.82
CA CYS A 308 7.94 17.53 2.15
C CYS A 308 7.00 16.33 1.98
N CYS A 309 7.13 15.59 0.90
CA CYS A 309 6.37 14.36 0.66
C CYS A 309 7.32 13.17 0.49
N THR A 310 7.06 12.12 1.24
CA THR A 310 7.79 10.85 1.14
C THR A 310 6.86 9.78 0.54
N GLU A 311 7.26 9.21 -0.59
CA GLU A 311 6.58 8.08 -1.22
C GLU A 311 7.04 6.75 -0.61
N THR A 312 6.12 5.92 -0.13
CA THR A 312 6.40 4.52 0.19
C THR A 312 6.25 3.69 -1.08
N MET A 313 7.33 3.07 -1.53
CA MET A 313 7.39 2.35 -2.79
C MET A 313 7.62 0.85 -2.58
N LEU A 314 6.71 0.02 -3.07
CA LEU A 314 6.74 -1.44 -2.96
C LEU A 314 7.27 -2.08 -4.25
N LEU A 315 8.21 -3.01 -4.13
CA LEU A 315 8.77 -3.75 -5.27
C LEU A 315 7.78 -4.80 -5.77
N ARG A 316 7.22 -4.56 -6.95
CA ARG A 316 6.30 -5.49 -7.63
C ARG A 316 7.06 -6.59 -8.36
N ASN A 317 6.43 -7.77 -8.48
CA ASN A 317 7.01 -8.90 -9.24
C ASN A 317 8.50 -9.11 -8.94
N LYS A 318 8.86 -9.08 -7.67
CA LYS A 318 10.24 -9.02 -7.16
C LYS A 318 11.21 -9.91 -7.94
N GLN A 319 10.91 -11.22 -8.08
CA GLN A 319 11.80 -12.16 -8.74
C GLN A 319 12.11 -11.75 -10.18
N LYS A 320 11.08 -11.42 -10.97
CA LYS A 320 11.23 -10.98 -12.38
C LYS A 320 12.05 -9.71 -12.50
N ASN A 321 11.78 -8.75 -11.62
CA ASN A 321 12.45 -7.44 -11.68
C ASN A 321 13.91 -7.55 -11.28
N ILE A 322 14.26 -8.22 -10.18
CA ILE A 322 15.66 -8.37 -9.76
C ILE A 322 16.52 -9.11 -10.78
N GLU A 323 15.94 -10.05 -11.55
CA GLU A 323 16.64 -10.72 -12.65
C GLU A 323 17.01 -9.75 -13.78
N ALA A 324 16.15 -8.78 -14.07
CA ALA A 324 16.34 -7.79 -15.13
C ALA A 324 17.29 -6.64 -14.74
N TRP A 325 17.60 -6.47 -13.45
CA TRP A 325 18.42 -5.33 -13.00
C TRP A 325 19.86 -5.45 -13.46
N LYS A 326 20.36 -4.37 -14.07
CA LYS A 326 21.75 -4.25 -14.47
C LYS A 326 22.64 -4.03 -13.25
N CYS A 327 23.69 -4.82 -13.14
CA CYS A 327 24.63 -4.77 -12.03
C CYS A 327 26.05 -4.63 -12.53
N ASN A 328 26.92 -4.15 -11.66
CA ASN A 328 28.35 -4.10 -11.90
C ASN A 328 29.01 -5.33 -11.22
N PRO A 329 29.63 -6.26 -11.96
CA PRO A 329 30.22 -7.45 -11.40
C PRO A 329 31.47 -7.20 -10.52
N ASP A 330 32.08 -6.01 -10.66
CA ASP A 330 33.26 -5.61 -9.88
C ASP A 330 32.89 -5.04 -8.49
N VAL A 331 31.60 -4.84 -8.23
CA VAL A 331 31.12 -4.40 -6.92
C VAL A 331 31.05 -5.59 -5.95
N VAL A 332 31.80 -5.47 -4.87
CA VAL A 332 31.78 -6.43 -3.76
C VAL A 332 30.95 -5.85 -2.62
N ILE A 333 30.06 -6.64 -2.02
CA ILE A 333 29.18 -6.20 -0.94
C ILE A 333 29.50 -6.95 0.32
N HIS A 334 29.71 -6.22 1.41
CA HIS A 334 29.85 -6.78 2.75
C HIS A 334 28.67 -6.30 3.61
N ASP A 335 28.20 -7.17 4.49
CA ASP A 335 27.18 -6.85 5.48
C ASP A 335 27.78 -6.75 6.90
N SER A 336 27.06 -6.12 7.82
CA SER A 336 27.46 -5.94 9.21
C SER A 336 27.50 -7.25 10.02
N ALA A 337 26.95 -8.34 9.50
CA ALA A 337 27.04 -9.67 10.12
C ALA A 337 28.34 -10.41 9.76
N SER A 338 28.95 -10.08 8.62
CA SER A 338 30.11 -10.77 8.07
C SER A 338 31.46 -10.07 8.27
N GLY A 339 31.45 -8.81 8.73
CA GLY A 339 32.69 -8.05 8.88
C GLY A 339 32.52 -6.67 9.52
N ASP A 340 33.63 -6.01 9.79
CA ASP A 340 33.64 -4.65 10.32
C ASP A 340 33.45 -3.64 9.17
N VAL A 341 32.18 -3.40 8.81
CA VAL A 341 31.80 -2.42 7.78
C VAL A 341 31.44 -1.06 8.38
N LEU A 342 31.33 -0.97 9.71
CA LEU A 342 30.81 0.24 10.37
C LEU A 342 31.75 1.46 10.25
N ALA A 343 33.06 1.23 10.25
CA ALA A 343 34.03 2.28 10.03
C ALA A 343 33.98 2.85 8.59
N ASP A 344 33.68 2.01 7.62
CA ASP A 344 33.52 2.43 6.22
C ASP A 344 32.16 3.06 5.97
N LEU A 345 31.08 2.61 6.65
CA LEU A 345 29.79 3.28 6.69
C LEU A 345 29.94 4.73 7.17
N LEU A 346 30.58 4.94 8.32
CA LEU A 346 30.82 6.29 8.88
C LEU A 346 31.61 7.19 7.90
N LYS A 347 32.57 6.65 7.14
CA LYS A 347 33.28 7.42 6.11
C LYS A 347 32.35 7.88 4.99
N ILE A 348 31.44 6.99 4.55
CA ILE A 348 30.44 7.32 3.53
C ILE A 348 29.54 8.43 4.03
N ASP A 349 29.02 8.32 5.25
CA ASP A 349 28.10 9.27 5.85
C ASP A 349 28.74 10.63 6.09
N ILE A 350 29.97 10.67 6.59
CA ILE A 350 30.71 11.93 6.72
C ILE A 350 30.91 12.61 5.37
N GLU A 351 31.37 11.87 4.35
CA GLU A 351 31.58 12.46 3.02
C GLU A 351 30.28 12.97 2.39
N THR A 352 29.16 12.32 2.70
CA THR A 352 27.88 12.66 2.10
C THR A 352 27.18 13.81 2.81
N PHE A 353 27.21 13.83 4.15
CA PHE A 353 26.32 14.68 4.95
C PHE A 353 27.04 15.74 5.81
N ALA A 354 28.37 15.68 5.95
CA ALA A 354 29.07 16.61 6.86
C ALA A 354 29.04 18.06 6.37
N SER A 355 28.85 18.31 5.08
CA SER A 355 28.65 19.67 4.55
C SER A 355 27.40 20.34 5.11
N ASP A 356 26.37 19.56 5.36
CA ASP A 356 25.03 20.05 5.75
C ASP A 356 24.87 20.07 7.27
N TYR A 357 25.39 19.03 7.95
CA TYR A 357 25.15 18.83 9.39
C TYR A 357 26.42 18.96 10.28
N GLY A 358 27.60 18.96 9.70
CA GLY A 358 28.87 18.94 10.40
C GLY A 358 29.33 17.51 10.75
N GLU A 359 30.65 17.29 10.70
CA GLU A 359 31.26 15.98 10.95
C GLU A 359 31.02 15.48 12.38
N ASP A 360 31.10 16.34 13.38
CA ASP A 360 30.92 15.97 14.78
C ASP A 360 29.49 15.47 15.05
N PHE A 361 28.49 16.09 14.43
CA PHE A 361 27.10 15.64 14.48
C PHE A 361 26.95 14.22 13.87
N ILE A 362 27.46 14.00 12.65
CA ILE A 362 27.40 12.71 12.00
C ILE A 362 28.04 11.62 12.85
N ARG A 363 29.22 11.89 13.45
CA ARG A 363 29.87 10.91 14.32
C ARG A 363 29.05 10.55 15.55
N ARG A 364 28.37 11.53 16.17
CA ARG A 364 27.49 11.27 17.32
C ARG A 364 26.23 10.54 16.92
N ARG A 365 25.60 10.96 15.83
CA ARG A 365 24.40 10.31 15.26
C ARG A 365 24.68 8.84 14.98
N ASP A 366 25.69 8.54 14.20
CA ASP A 366 26.03 7.18 13.78
C ASP A 366 26.41 6.31 14.97
N ALA A 367 27.19 6.83 15.92
CA ALA A 367 27.55 6.08 17.12
C ALA A 367 26.31 5.63 17.92
N ARG A 368 25.26 6.44 17.97
CA ARG A 368 24.01 6.11 18.68
C ARG A 368 23.11 5.21 17.83
N TYR A 369 22.87 5.61 16.58
CA TYR A 369 21.93 4.96 15.70
C TYR A 369 22.41 3.56 15.27
N VAL A 370 23.66 3.48 14.80
CA VAL A 370 24.26 2.22 14.38
C VAL A 370 24.33 1.22 15.55
N LYS A 371 24.71 1.70 16.74
CA LYS A 371 24.70 0.85 17.93
C LYS A 371 23.31 0.30 18.21
N LYS A 372 22.27 1.12 18.15
CA LYS A 372 20.88 0.71 18.36
C LYS A 372 20.42 -0.28 17.29
N ALA A 373 20.70 0.02 16.04
CA ALA A 373 20.34 -0.82 14.90
C ALA A 373 20.97 -2.22 14.99
N MET A 374 22.22 -2.31 15.41
CA MET A 374 22.92 -3.59 15.58
C MET A 374 22.36 -4.47 16.70
N GLU A 375 21.58 -3.92 17.62
CA GLU A 375 20.85 -4.66 18.64
C GLU A 375 19.52 -5.23 18.13
N ILE A 376 19.06 -4.83 16.94
CA ILE A 376 17.77 -5.23 16.34
C ILE A 376 17.95 -6.53 15.53
N PRO A 377 17.25 -7.63 15.87
CA PRO A 377 17.30 -8.84 15.09
C PRO A 377 16.84 -8.63 13.64
N GLY A 378 17.62 -9.08 12.67
CA GLY A 378 17.28 -8.96 11.25
C GLY A 378 17.58 -7.60 10.64
N PHE A 379 18.21 -6.69 11.38
CA PHE A 379 18.72 -5.43 10.84
C PHE A 379 20.17 -5.63 10.36
N HIS A 380 20.45 -5.22 9.13
CA HIS A 380 21.76 -5.33 8.51
C HIS A 380 22.14 -4.05 7.80
N TYR A 381 23.36 -3.58 8.03
CA TYR A 381 24.02 -2.60 7.17
C TYR A 381 24.78 -3.31 6.06
N TYR A 382 24.73 -2.74 4.87
CA TYR A 382 25.48 -3.21 3.71
C TYR A 382 26.37 -2.09 3.19
N VAL A 383 27.63 -2.43 2.93
CA VAL A 383 28.59 -1.52 2.27
C VAL A 383 29.04 -2.14 0.97
N ALA A 384 28.90 -1.41 -0.10
CA ALA A 384 29.38 -1.76 -1.44
C ALA A 384 30.78 -1.21 -1.64
N TYR A 385 31.68 -2.03 -2.14
CA TYR A 385 33.07 -1.69 -2.47
C TYR A 385 33.25 -1.77 -3.96
N LEU A 386 33.95 -0.78 -4.53
CA LEU A 386 34.35 -0.78 -5.92
C LEU A 386 35.79 -0.29 -6.00
N ASP A 387 36.64 -1.01 -6.76
CA ASP A 387 38.09 -0.77 -6.81
C ASP A 387 38.75 -0.81 -5.41
N GLY A 388 38.25 -1.66 -4.51
CA GLY A 388 38.75 -1.82 -3.13
C GLY A 388 38.40 -0.65 -2.19
N LYS A 389 37.53 0.27 -2.59
CA LYS A 389 37.12 1.44 -1.81
C LYS A 389 35.61 1.38 -1.48
N PRO A 390 35.21 1.82 -0.28
CA PRO A 390 33.78 1.95 0.03
C PRO A 390 33.13 2.93 -0.98
N ALA A 391 32.10 2.46 -1.66
CA ALA A 391 31.47 3.17 -2.77
C ALA A 391 30.02 3.59 -2.49
N GLY A 392 29.35 2.89 -1.59
CA GLY A 392 27.98 3.19 -1.17
C GLY A 392 27.53 2.29 -0.04
N SER A 393 26.42 2.65 0.57
CA SER A 393 25.83 1.94 1.70
C SER A 393 24.31 1.90 1.62
N CYS A 394 23.71 1.01 2.37
CA CYS A 394 22.28 0.89 2.57
C CYS A 394 22.05 0.03 3.81
N TYR A 395 20.85 0.09 4.41
CA TYR A 395 20.44 -0.91 5.37
C TYR A 395 19.17 -1.63 4.92
N ALA A 396 18.93 -2.80 5.51
CA ALA A 396 17.68 -3.52 5.38
C ALA A 396 17.28 -4.17 6.71
N CYS A 397 15.98 -4.22 6.96
CA CYS A 397 15.41 -4.87 8.14
C CYS A 397 14.16 -5.67 7.74
N ALA A 398 14.14 -6.96 8.08
CA ALA A 398 12.95 -7.79 7.90
C ALA A 398 12.00 -7.59 9.08
N ILE A 399 10.76 -7.17 8.81
CA ILE A 399 9.74 -6.91 9.83
C ILE A 399 8.33 -7.13 9.29
N ASP A 400 7.47 -7.77 10.07
CA ASP A 400 6.04 -8.00 9.78
C ASP A 400 5.75 -8.54 8.36
N GLY A 401 6.64 -9.38 7.81
CA GLY A 401 6.49 -9.99 6.49
C GLY A 401 6.98 -9.14 5.33
N TYR A 402 7.64 -8.03 5.62
CA TYR A 402 8.29 -7.14 4.66
C TYR A 402 9.78 -6.98 4.94
N VAL A 403 10.50 -6.46 3.97
CA VAL A 403 11.84 -5.92 4.14
C VAL A 403 11.78 -4.42 3.90
N VAL A 404 12.10 -3.65 4.91
CA VAL A 404 12.37 -2.22 4.78
C VAL A 404 13.80 -2.07 4.30
N MET A 405 14.00 -1.36 3.20
CA MET A 405 15.32 -0.98 2.70
C MET A 405 15.39 0.54 2.64
N ASP A 406 16.40 1.13 3.28
CA ASP A 406 16.48 2.59 3.37
C ASP A 406 17.93 3.08 3.47
N ALA A 407 18.12 4.40 3.50
CA ALA A 407 19.41 5.08 3.54
C ALA A 407 20.38 4.61 2.45
N LEU A 408 19.89 4.48 1.20
CA LEU A 408 20.71 4.13 0.05
C LEU A 408 21.57 5.33 -0.36
N VAL A 409 22.85 5.24 -0.09
CA VAL A 409 23.84 6.27 -0.42
C VAL A 409 24.87 5.71 -1.41
N VAL A 410 25.22 6.48 -2.44
CA VAL A 410 26.34 6.21 -3.32
C VAL A 410 27.21 7.45 -3.42
N ARG A 411 28.46 7.31 -3.01
CA ARG A 411 29.47 8.41 -3.06
C ARG A 411 29.60 8.93 -4.48
N GLU A 412 29.73 10.22 -4.65
CA GLU A 412 29.69 10.90 -5.94
C GLU A 412 30.66 10.31 -6.97
N ALA A 413 31.88 9.98 -6.55
CA ALA A 413 32.92 9.39 -7.40
C ALA A 413 32.53 8.00 -8.01
N PHE A 414 31.50 7.34 -7.44
CA PHE A 414 31.05 6.01 -7.86
C PHE A 414 29.65 6.00 -8.46
N ARG A 415 28.98 7.18 -8.59
CA ARG A 415 27.67 7.29 -9.23
C ARG A 415 27.74 6.89 -10.71
N LYS A 416 26.59 6.45 -11.25
CA LYS A 416 26.44 5.98 -12.65
C LYS A 416 27.28 4.73 -13.00
N ARG A 417 27.80 4.01 -12.01
CA ARG A 417 28.57 2.76 -12.15
C ARG A 417 27.80 1.54 -11.67
N TYR A 418 26.48 1.59 -11.58
CA TYR A 418 25.59 0.53 -11.11
C TYR A 418 25.83 0.05 -9.67
N VAL A 419 26.46 0.86 -8.81
CA VAL A 419 26.69 0.51 -7.40
C VAL A 419 25.35 0.36 -6.66
N ALA A 420 24.45 1.34 -6.78
CA ALA A 420 23.12 1.29 -6.15
C ALA A 420 22.33 0.04 -6.55
N THR A 421 22.16 -0.19 -7.86
CA THR A 421 21.42 -1.35 -8.38
C THR A 421 22.04 -2.68 -7.98
N THR A 422 23.36 -2.77 -7.89
CA THR A 422 24.05 -3.99 -7.44
C THR A 422 23.76 -4.24 -5.96
N LEU A 423 23.84 -3.20 -5.13
CA LEU A 423 23.56 -3.27 -3.71
C LEU A 423 22.10 -3.67 -3.46
N MET A 424 21.15 -3.02 -4.11
CA MET A 424 19.73 -3.33 -4.01
C MET A 424 19.41 -4.78 -4.46
N LYS A 425 20.03 -5.24 -5.56
CA LYS A 425 19.84 -6.61 -6.04
C LYS A 425 20.36 -7.63 -5.05
N HIS A 426 21.53 -7.38 -4.47
CA HIS A 426 22.11 -8.23 -3.45
C HIS A 426 21.17 -8.38 -2.26
N ILE A 427 20.69 -7.26 -1.71
CA ILE A 427 19.74 -7.24 -0.59
C ILE A 427 18.45 -7.96 -0.97
N ALA A 428 17.82 -7.58 -2.09
CA ALA A 428 16.55 -8.16 -2.52
C ALA A 428 16.62 -9.68 -2.74
N SER A 429 17.80 -10.20 -3.10
CA SER A 429 18.02 -11.65 -3.33
C SER A 429 18.18 -12.44 -2.03
N GLN A 430 18.50 -11.80 -0.91
CA GLN A 430 18.69 -12.47 0.39
C GLN A 430 17.38 -12.74 1.11
N PHE A 431 16.35 -11.94 0.87
CA PHE A 431 15.07 -12.02 1.55
C PHE A 431 13.99 -12.63 0.65
N LYS A 432 13.07 -13.38 1.25
CA LYS A 432 11.89 -13.91 0.54
C LYS A 432 10.70 -12.95 0.59
N GLU A 433 10.66 -12.12 1.63
CA GLU A 433 9.62 -11.17 1.93
C GLU A 433 9.50 -10.10 0.82
N GLU A 434 8.35 -9.47 0.72
CA GLU A 434 8.16 -8.29 -0.12
C GLU A 434 9.00 -7.13 0.40
N MET A 435 9.51 -6.30 -0.50
CA MET A 435 10.42 -5.21 -0.16
C MET A 435 9.77 -3.87 -0.45
N PHE A 436 9.88 -2.95 0.49
CA PHE A 436 9.55 -1.56 0.25
C PHE A 436 10.68 -0.62 0.70
N LEU A 437 10.64 0.59 0.18
CA LEU A 437 11.55 1.68 0.53
C LEU A 437 10.78 3.00 0.59
N HIS A 438 11.44 4.00 1.16
CA HIS A 438 10.97 5.37 1.14
C HIS A 438 11.77 6.20 0.13
N ALA A 439 11.10 7.08 -0.58
CA ALA A 439 11.70 8.00 -1.53
C ALA A 439 11.09 9.38 -1.37
N ASP A 440 11.94 10.40 -1.35
CA ASP A 440 11.48 11.78 -1.42
C ASP A 440 10.76 12.00 -2.76
N ALA A 441 9.55 12.55 -2.71
CA ALA A 441 8.72 12.77 -3.87
C ALA A 441 9.32 13.80 -4.84
N ASP A 442 10.19 14.67 -4.37
CA ASP A 442 10.83 15.71 -5.18
C ASP A 442 12.24 15.32 -5.65
N ASP A 443 12.79 14.19 -5.18
CA ASP A 443 14.14 13.77 -5.54
C ASP A 443 14.17 12.79 -6.74
N THR A 444 15.28 12.84 -7.47
CA THR A 444 15.53 12.02 -8.67
C THR A 444 15.62 10.50 -8.44
N PRO A 445 16.04 9.96 -7.29
CA PRO A 445 16.09 8.53 -7.05
C PRO A 445 14.77 7.79 -7.28
N LYS A 446 13.63 8.40 -7.04
CA LYS A 446 12.31 7.77 -7.27
C LYS A 446 12.13 7.25 -8.69
N GLU A 447 12.63 7.98 -9.69
CA GLU A 447 12.57 7.56 -11.09
C GLU A 447 13.43 6.31 -11.37
N MET A 448 14.54 6.17 -10.66
CA MET A 448 15.35 4.95 -10.70
C MET A 448 14.54 3.77 -10.10
N TYR A 449 13.91 3.96 -8.95
CA TYR A 449 13.12 2.93 -8.29
C TYR A 449 11.92 2.48 -9.15
N ARG A 450 11.19 3.42 -9.78
CA ARG A 450 10.11 3.11 -10.73
C ARG A 450 10.61 2.26 -11.90
N LYS A 451 11.76 2.59 -12.49
CA LYS A 451 12.40 1.78 -13.57
C LYS A 451 12.85 0.40 -13.08
N MET A 452 13.09 0.24 -11.80
CA MET A 452 13.44 -1.03 -11.17
C MET A 452 12.21 -1.89 -10.80
N GLY A 453 10.99 -1.37 -10.99
CA GLY A 453 9.73 -2.05 -10.74
C GLY A 453 9.13 -1.78 -9.36
N PHE A 454 9.59 -0.72 -8.70
CA PHE A 454 8.90 -0.21 -7.51
C PHE A 454 7.71 0.65 -7.93
N GLU A 455 6.61 0.52 -7.22
CA GLU A 455 5.39 1.29 -7.40
C GLU A 455 5.05 2.01 -6.10
N THR A 456 4.67 3.27 -6.19
CA THR A 456 4.17 4.05 -5.05
C THR A 456 2.87 3.43 -4.55
N VAL A 457 2.82 3.08 -3.28
CA VAL A 457 1.64 2.48 -2.63
C VAL A 457 1.04 3.40 -1.57
N ASP A 458 1.83 4.31 -1.02
CA ASP A 458 1.41 5.25 0.00
C ASP A 458 2.24 6.52 -0.05
N GLU A 459 1.71 7.59 0.51
CA GLU A 459 2.39 8.88 0.63
C GLU A 459 2.30 9.37 2.08
N LEU A 460 3.40 9.94 2.56
CA LEU A 460 3.48 10.61 3.85
C LEU A 460 3.85 12.07 3.58
N TYR A 461 3.00 12.97 3.99
CA TYR A 461 3.26 14.41 3.95
C TYR A 461 3.82 14.86 5.29
N GLU A 462 4.98 15.48 5.26
CA GLU A 462 5.69 15.99 6.42
C GLU A 462 5.68 17.52 6.33
N TYR A 463 5.29 18.17 7.40
CA TYR A 463 5.22 19.63 7.48
C TYR A 463 6.10 20.11 8.62
N LEU A 464 7.04 20.99 8.31
CA LEU A 464 7.97 21.56 9.25
C LEU A 464 7.71 23.05 9.47
N LYS A 465 7.74 23.48 10.72
CA LYS A 465 7.80 24.88 11.11
C LYS A 465 8.91 25.08 12.10
N MET A 466 9.84 25.98 11.77
CA MET A 466 10.89 26.43 12.69
C MET A 466 10.53 27.79 13.28
N TRP A 467 11.03 28.11 14.50
CA TRP A 467 10.91 29.43 15.14
C TRP A 467 12.05 29.74 16.09
#